data_91c7437e52659a1e475eeb2f627f319e
#
_entry.id   91c7437e52659a1e475eeb2f627f319e
#
_cell.length_a   1.000
_cell.length_b   1.000
_cell.length_c   1.000
_cell.angle_alpha   90.00
_cell.angle_beta   90.00
_cell.angle_gamma   90.00
#
_symmetry.space_group_name_H-M   'P 1'
#
loop_
_entity.id
_entity.type
_entity.pdbx_description
1 polymer ?
#
loop_
_entity_poly.entity_id
_entity_poly.type
_entity_poly.pdbx_seq_one_letter_code
_entity_poly.pdbx_strand_id
1 'polypeptide(L)'
;MGFFLDGKQNYVFFHFYLKGKLHKYSTKIKVDRSEWDLAIQRPKLRRGDIGKANKKITFELNEYQRFYEKLKSDYKESLTKEIIRNKLDQYFKFAQTDKALTYSDYFDIYIEQKKESQSVKKDSLQKYTRIHTAILEMEKNEKVTYYLTGFDGAFFNRFIKHLRVKKEISDNTLKRKMGFFKSFLNWCIKNGYSTNLAFKDVIIKGRETSHVSLTTEEVDTLAGLELDEALSYYRDLFLIGDYSGQRYSDYTRFNKKFIDGNNIVIRATKTSQFSYIPINKRLRGLLDKYEWCLKLISSQKFNIQIQKICKIAGFDETVQVDKFYGNKKVSKDLPRWKLIASHTARRTFITLSAQRNVPRSLVMQATGIKSYKTLENYIRLDVDKLNLEMFKAWD
;
A
#
# COMPACT_ATOMS: atom_id res chain seq x y z
N MET A 1 32.76 -23.98 2.09
CA MET A 1 33.12 -22.53 2.02
C MET A 1 33.87 -22.10 3.26
N GLY A 2 34.66 -21.05 3.15
CA GLY A 2 35.46 -20.53 4.27
C GLY A 2 36.18 -19.26 3.87
N PHE A 3 37.15 -18.87 4.72
CA PHE A 3 37.97 -17.71 4.48
C PHE A 3 39.45 -18.05 4.65
N PHE A 4 40.30 -17.37 3.92
CA PHE A 4 41.73 -17.42 4.14
C PHE A 4 42.35 -16.04 3.98
N LEU A 5 43.43 -15.80 4.70
CA LEU A 5 44.22 -14.57 4.62
C LEU A 5 45.34 -14.76 3.58
N ASP A 6 45.40 -13.83 2.60
CA ASP A 6 46.49 -13.81 1.64
C ASP A 6 47.83 -13.49 2.29
N GLY A 7 48.83 -14.29 1.96
CA GLY A 7 50.18 -14.17 2.56
C GLY A 7 50.97 -12.94 2.12
N LYS A 8 50.57 -12.25 1.04
CA LYS A 8 51.32 -11.12 0.46
C LYS A 8 50.80 -9.75 0.86
N GLN A 9 49.48 -9.59 0.91
CA GLN A 9 48.85 -8.26 1.08
C GLN A 9 47.90 -8.19 2.29
N ASN A 10 47.77 -9.27 3.07
CA ASN A 10 46.86 -9.34 4.22
C ASN A 10 45.37 -9.13 3.90
N TYR A 11 44.95 -9.42 2.67
CA TYR A 11 43.55 -9.42 2.34
C TYR A 11 42.88 -10.75 2.66
N VAL A 12 41.64 -10.68 3.14
CA VAL A 12 40.81 -11.86 3.39
C VAL A 12 40.09 -12.25 2.07
N PHE A 13 40.18 -13.51 1.72
CA PHE A 13 39.48 -14.09 0.58
C PHE A 13 38.35 -15.03 1.06
N PHE A 14 37.18 -14.89 0.49
CA PHE A 14 36.09 -15.83 0.62
C PHE A 14 36.26 -16.94 -0.43
N HIS A 15 36.28 -18.20 0.00
CA HIS A 15 36.33 -19.34 -0.90
C HIS A 15 35.05 -20.20 -0.80
N PHE A 16 34.59 -20.67 -1.95
CA PHE A 16 33.37 -21.47 -2.06
C PHE A 16 33.50 -22.51 -3.17
N TYR A 17 32.77 -23.61 -3.05
CA TYR A 17 32.69 -24.65 -4.05
C TYR A 17 31.45 -24.49 -4.92
N LEU A 18 31.63 -24.53 -6.24
CA LEU A 18 30.56 -24.52 -7.23
C LEU A 18 30.81 -25.64 -8.24
N LYS A 19 29.88 -26.58 -8.36
CA LYS A 19 29.97 -27.76 -9.26
C LYS A 19 31.32 -28.47 -9.10
N GLY A 20 31.74 -28.73 -7.86
CA GLY A 20 32.97 -29.42 -7.52
C GLY A 20 34.27 -28.63 -7.65
N LYS A 21 34.23 -27.40 -8.19
CA LYS A 21 35.41 -26.53 -8.35
C LYS A 21 35.47 -25.46 -7.27
N LEU A 22 36.71 -25.24 -6.73
CA LEU A 22 36.99 -24.20 -5.76
C LEU A 22 37.11 -22.83 -6.46
N HIS A 23 36.36 -21.84 -5.98
CA HIS A 23 36.43 -20.45 -6.43
C HIS A 23 36.80 -19.53 -5.27
N LYS A 24 37.46 -18.42 -5.62
CA LYS A 24 37.92 -17.38 -4.67
C LYS A 24 37.31 -16.04 -5.03
N TYR A 25 36.94 -15.28 -4.00
CA TYR A 25 36.44 -13.91 -4.13
C TYR A 25 37.17 -13.03 -3.10
N SER A 26 37.76 -11.90 -3.54
CA SER A 26 38.42 -10.97 -2.63
C SER A 26 37.38 -10.14 -1.88
N THR A 27 37.38 -10.22 -0.56
CA THR A 27 36.52 -9.39 0.28
C THR A 27 37.03 -7.96 0.38
N LYS A 28 38.29 -7.71 -0.01
CA LYS A 28 39.03 -6.46 0.19
C LYS A 28 39.18 -6.02 1.67
N ILE A 29 38.78 -6.86 2.59
CA ILE A 29 39.01 -6.66 4.02
C ILE A 29 40.45 -7.01 4.32
N LYS A 30 41.17 -6.08 4.99
CA LYS A 30 42.53 -6.31 5.48
C LYS A 30 42.50 -6.71 6.95
N VAL A 31 43.29 -7.72 7.31
CA VAL A 31 43.46 -8.15 8.69
C VAL A 31 44.94 -8.40 8.92
N ASP A 32 45.47 -7.88 10.00
CA ASP A 32 46.87 -8.14 10.37
C ASP A 32 47.07 -9.64 10.59
N ARG A 33 48.18 -10.16 10.07
CA ARG A 33 48.47 -11.61 10.12
C ARG A 33 48.57 -12.12 11.58
N SER A 34 49.07 -11.31 12.48
CA SER A 34 49.11 -11.59 13.91
C SER A 34 47.73 -11.73 14.53
N GLU A 35 46.71 -11.06 13.97
CA GLU A 35 45.34 -11.05 14.44
C GLU A 35 44.44 -12.08 13.72
N TRP A 36 44.96 -12.87 12.80
CA TRP A 36 44.22 -13.92 12.11
C TRP A 36 44.36 -15.26 12.78
N ASP A 37 43.27 -15.95 13.02
CA ASP A 37 43.22 -17.32 13.50
C ASP A 37 42.98 -18.28 12.34
N LEU A 38 43.97 -19.13 12.04
CA LEU A 38 43.92 -20.07 10.92
C LEU A 38 42.93 -21.23 11.15
N ALA A 39 42.72 -21.62 12.40
CA ALA A 39 41.84 -22.76 12.72
C ALA A 39 40.37 -22.39 12.53
N ILE A 40 39.96 -21.25 13.01
CA ILE A 40 38.55 -20.76 12.86
C ILE A 40 38.35 -19.92 11.62
N GLN A 41 39.40 -19.57 10.89
CA GLN A 41 39.38 -18.71 9.69
C GLN A 41 38.71 -17.35 9.97
N ARG A 42 39.03 -16.73 11.07
CA ARG A 42 38.46 -15.46 11.55
C ARG A 42 39.54 -14.64 12.30
N PRO A 43 39.31 -13.32 12.46
CA PRO A 43 40.11 -12.53 13.36
C PRO A 43 40.03 -13.03 14.81
N LYS A 44 41.14 -12.97 15.51
CA LYS A 44 41.24 -13.40 16.90
C LYS A 44 40.32 -12.58 17.81
N LEU A 45 39.73 -13.23 18.79
CA LEU A 45 38.97 -12.54 19.83
C LEU A 45 39.93 -11.81 20.77
N ARG A 46 39.80 -10.49 20.89
CA ARG A 46 40.60 -9.62 21.73
C ARG A 46 39.70 -8.72 22.59
N ARG A 47 40.28 -8.08 23.60
CA ARG A 47 39.63 -7.01 24.39
C ARG A 47 40.04 -5.63 23.84
N GLY A 48 39.29 -4.59 24.21
CA GLY A 48 39.55 -3.21 23.78
C GLY A 48 39.17 -2.93 22.34
N ASP A 49 39.77 -1.92 21.73
CA ASP A 49 39.38 -1.42 20.40
C ASP A 49 39.74 -2.39 19.27
N ILE A 50 40.87 -3.11 19.40
CA ILE A 50 41.22 -4.19 18.47
C ILE A 50 40.14 -5.27 18.47
N GLY A 51 39.67 -5.64 19.66
CA GLY A 51 38.59 -6.62 19.78
C GLY A 51 37.26 -6.16 19.17
N LYS A 52 36.94 -4.87 19.28
CA LYS A 52 35.75 -4.28 18.60
C LYS A 52 35.91 -4.34 17.07
N ALA A 53 37.08 -3.98 16.54
CA ALA A 53 37.39 -4.07 15.12
C ALA A 53 37.30 -5.50 14.61
N ASN A 54 37.91 -6.47 15.31
CA ASN A 54 37.90 -7.88 14.97
C ASN A 54 36.48 -8.47 15.00
N LYS A 55 35.61 -8.08 15.94
CA LYS A 55 34.20 -8.45 15.99
C LYS A 55 33.42 -7.92 14.77
N LYS A 56 33.66 -6.65 14.37
CA LYS A 56 33.10 -6.06 13.21
C LYS A 56 33.47 -6.82 11.93
N ILE A 57 34.75 -7.11 11.76
CA ILE A 57 35.26 -7.89 10.62
C ILE A 57 34.63 -9.29 10.62
N THR A 58 34.56 -9.96 11.76
CA THR A 58 33.93 -11.28 11.88
C THR A 58 32.46 -11.23 11.46
N PHE A 59 31.74 -10.20 11.86
CA PHE A 59 30.34 -9.98 11.43
C PHE A 59 30.25 -9.82 9.90
N GLU A 60 31.10 -8.97 9.31
CA GLU A 60 31.13 -8.75 7.86
C GLU A 60 31.45 -10.05 7.10
N LEU A 61 32.40 -10.85 7.56
CA LEU A 61 32.72 -12.15 6.95
C LEU A 61 31.55 -13.14 7.04
N ASN A 62 30.81 -13.13 8.15
CA ASN A 62 29.62 -13.98 8.27
C ASN A 62 28.51 -13.58 7.27
N GLU A 63 28.42 -12.29 6.92
CA GLU A 63 27.47 -11.85 5.89
C GLU A 63 27.81 -12.39 4.51
N TYR A 64 29.10 -12.56 4.14
CA TYR A 64 29.50 -13.25 2.90
C TYR A 64 29.00 -14.70 2.86
N GLN A 65 29.08 -15.43 3.96
CA GLN A 65 28.58 -16.81 4.03
C GLN A 65 27.07 -16.86 3.90
N ARG A 66 26.35 -16.05 4.68
CA ARG A 66 24.88 -15.97 4.63
C ARG A 66 24.38 -15.61 3.24
N PHE A 67 25.02 -14.63 2.62
CA PHE A 67 24.63 -14.18 1.28
C PHE A 67 24.86 -15.26 0.22
N TYR A 68 25.97 -15.98 0.31
CA TYR A 68 26.26 -17.10 -0.59
C TYR A 68 25.25 -18.24 -0.43
N GLU A 69 24.90 -18.62 0.80
CA GLU A 69 23.88 -19.66 1.04
C GLU A 69 22.50 -19.23 0.47
N LYS A 70 22.17 -17.97 0.61
CA LYS A 70 20.96 -17.42 0.00
C LYS A 70 21.01 -17.53 -1.52
N LEU A 71 22.12 -17.18 -2.17
CA LEU A 71 22.26 -17.32 -3.61
C LEU A 71 22.12 -18.78 -4.06
N LYS A 72 22.65 -19.74 -3.30
CA LYS A 72 22.47 -21.19 -3.57
C LYS A 72 20.99 -21.59 -3.51
N SER A 73 20.25 -21.08 -2.52
CA SER A 73 18.82 -21.35 -2.38
C SER A 73 18.00 -20.74 -3.52
N ASP A 74 18.31 -19.48 -3.89
CA ASP A 74 17.54 -18.72 -4.87
C ASP A 74 17.75 -19.19 -6.31
N TYR A 75 19.00 -19.53 -6.66
CA TYR A 75 19.39 -19.89 -8.05
C TYR A 75 19.55 -21.39 -8.30
N LYS A 76 19.66 -22.21 -7.26
CA LYS A 76 19.81 -23.67 -7.33
C LYS A 76 20.83 -24.08 -8.42
N GLU A 77 20.41 -24.88 -9.38
CA GLU A 77 21.27 -25.40 -10.46
C GLU A 77 21.70 -24.34 -11.48
N SER A 78 20.95 -23.22 -11.58
CA SER A 78 21.27 -22.09 -12.47
C SER A 78 22.37 -21.18 -11.92
N LEU A 79 22.87 -21.43 -10.69
CA LEU A 79 23.92 -20.63 -10.07
C LEU A 79 25.24 -20.78 -10.84
N THR A 80 25.78 -19.66 -11.33
CA THR A 80 27.08 -19.60 -12.01
C THR A 80 28.07 -18.74 -11.24
N LYS A 81 29.37 -18.92 -11.53
CA LYS A 81 30.44 -18.08 -10.96
C LYS A 81 30.22 -16.60 -11.22
N GLU A 82 29.75 -16.26 -12.41
CA GLU A 82 29.45 -14.87 -12.78
C GLU A 82 28.30 -14.29 -11.98
N ILE A 83 27.21 -15.03 -11.81
CA ILE A 83 26.09 -14.62 -10.98
C ILE A 83 26.54 -14.35 -9.55
N ILE A 84 27.34 -15.29 -8.96
CA ILE A 84 27.86 -15.12 -7.61
C ILE A 84 28.72 -13.86 -7.53
N ARG A 85 29.67 -13.70 -8.46
CA ARG A 85 30.58 -12.55 -8.47
C ARG A 85 29.84 -11.21 -8.60
N ASN A 86 28.93 -11.13 -9.57
CA ASN A 86 28.13 -9.94 -9.83
C ASN A 86 27.24 -9.59 -8.61
N LYS A 87 26.64 -10.60 -8.00
CA LYS A 87 25.81 -10.40 -6.80
C LYS A 87 26.62 -10.04 -5.56
N LEU A 88 27.79 -10.67 -5.34
CA LEU A 88 28.70 -10.28 -4.29
C LEU A 88 29.26 -8.87 -4.53
N ASP A 89 29.64 -8.55 -5.78
CA ASP A 89 30.07 -7.20 -6.14
C ASP A 89 28.98 -6.16 -5.91
N GLN A 90 27.75 -6.43 -6.32
CA GLN A 90 26.60 -5.54 -6.04
C GLN A 90 26.39 -5.38 -4.53
N TYR A 91 26.36 -6.47 -3.77
CA TYR A 91 26.08 -6.43 -2.34
C TYR A 91 27.20 -5.74 -1.55
N PHE A 92 28.47 -6.07 -1.82
CA PHE A 92 29.61 -5.61 -1.01
C PHE A 92 30.37 -4.41 -1.62
N LYS A 93 30.31 -4.12 -2.93
CA LYS A 93 30.86 -2.88 -3.49
C LYS A 93 30.07 -1.65 -3.08
N PHE A 94 28.75 -1.77 -2.93
CA PHE A 94 27.96 -0.68 -2.34
C PHE A 94 28.33 -0.43 -0.87
N ALA A 95 28.90 -1.43 -0.17
CA ALA A 95 29.42 -1.27 1.18
C ALA A 95 30.84 -0.67 1.23
N GLN A 96 31.56 -0.57 0.09
CA GLN A 96 32.97 -0.15 0.01
C GLN A 96 33.23 1.16 -0.73
N THR A 97 32.22 1.82 -1.28
CA THR A 97 32.36 3.22 -1.67
C THR A 97 32.52 4.03 -0.40
N ASP A 98 33.52 4.89 -0.32
CA ASP A 98 33.83 5.76 0.84
C ASP A 98 32.68 6.66 1.28
N LYS A 99 31.55 6.59 0.58
CA LYS A 99 30.26 7.17 0.94
C LYS A 99 29.24 6.03 1.07
N ALA A 100 28.98 5.60 2.29
CA ALA A 100 27.88 4.69 2.57
C ALA A 100 26.59 5.27 1.96
N LEU A 101 25.91 4.49 1.12
CA LEU A 101 24.64 4.91 0.53
C LEU A 101 23.63 5.20 1.64
N THR A 102 23.03 6.36 1.55
CA THR A 102 21.98 6.78 2.47
C THR A 102 20.67 6.05 2.18
N TYR A 103 19.73 6.16 3.08
CA TYR A 103 18.35 5.73 2.83
C TYR A 103 17.79 6.34 1.53
N SER A 104 18.07 7.63 1.28
CA SER A 104 17.58 8.36 0.10
C SER A 104 18.11 7.76 -1.19
N ASP A 105 19.40 7.42 -1.25
CA ASP A 105 20.01 6.81 -2.43
C ASP A 105 19.34 5.47 -2.79
N TYR A 106 19.08 4.62 -1.79
CA TYR A 106 18.36 3.36 -2.01
C TYR A 106 16.89 3.58 -2.41
N PHE A 107 16.27 4.64 -1.89
CA PHE A 107 14.90 4.96 -2.24
C PHE A 107 14.80 5.41 -3.70
N ASP A 108 15.74 6.19 -4.19
CA ASP A 108 15.79 6.64 -5.59
C ASP A 108 15.97 5.45 -6.55
N ILE A 109 16.88 4.50 -6.22
CA ILE A 109 17.03 3.25 -6.95
C ILE A 109 15.70 2.46 -7.00
N TYR A 110 15.00 2.36 -5.87
CA TYR A 110 13.72 1.68 -5.79
C TYR A 110 12.65 2.31 -6.68
N ILE A 111 12.57 3.64 -6.68
CA ILE A 111 11.59 4.39 -7.49
C ILE A 111 11.90 4.24 -8.98
N GLU A 112 13.17 4.34 -9.38
CA GLU A 112 13.57 4.16 -10.78
C GLU A 112 13.23 2.75 -11.29
N GLN A 113 13.56 1.70 -10.55
CA GLN A 113 13.18 0.33 -10.93
C GLN A 113 11.67 0.15 -11.06
N LYS A 114 10.86 0.83 -10.20
CA LYS A 114 9.41 0.78 -10.32
C LYS A 114 8.86 1.54 -11.52
N LYS A 115 9.53 2.60 -11.95
CA LYS A 115 9.19 3.33 -13.18
C LYS A 115 9.53 2.49 -14.41
N GLU A 116 10.74 1.97 -14.49
CA GLU A 116 11.23 1.15 -15.60
C GLU A 116 10.39 -0.11 -15.81
N SER A 117 10.06 -0.81 -14.73
CA SER A 117 9.24 -2.03 -14.79
C SER A 117 7.77 -1.77 -15.15
N GLN A 118 7.32 -0.52 -15.21
CA GLN A 118 5.92 -0.11 -15.38
C GLN A 118 4.92 -0.83 -14.45
N SER A 119 5.46 -1.44 -13.38
CA SER A 119 4.69 -2.29 -12.46
C SER A 119 3.75 -1.50 -11.55
N VAL A 120 3.89 -0.16 -11.52
CA VAL A 120 3.17 0.70 -10.58
C VAL A 120 2.61 1.94 -11.29
N LYS A 121 1.31 2.19 -11.09
CA LYS A 121 0.65 3.40 -11.63
C LYS A 121 1.22 4.67 -10.97
N LYS A 122 1.22 5.80 -11.70
CA LYS A 122 1.71 7.12 -11.28
C LYS A 122 1.20 7.53 -9.88
N ASP A 123 -0.09 7.32 -9.60
CA ASP A 123 -0.69 7.63 -8.29
C ASP A 123 -0.09 6.81 -7.13
N SER A 124 0.37 5.60 -7.42
CA SER A 124 1.03 4.76 -6.40
C SER A 124 2.47 5.22 -6.17
N LEU A 125 3.19 5.68 -7.19
CA LEU A 125 4.51 6.30 -7.03
C LEU A 125 4.43 7.52 -6.12
N GLN A 126 3.44 8.39 -6.29
CA GLN A 126 3.24 9.54 -5.40
C GLN A 126 3.06 9.15 -3.92
N LYS A 127 2.47 7.99 -3.64
CA LYS A 127 2.30 7.52 -2.26
C LYS A 127 3.64 7.11 -1.63
N TYR A 128 4.54 6.51 -2.41
CA TYR A 128 5.92 6.25 -1.97
C TYR A 128 6.68 7.56 -1.74
N THR A 129 6.60 8.50 -2.67
CA THR A 129 7.26 9.81 -2.54
C THR A 129 6.80 10.57 -1.29
N ARG A 130 5.51 10.54 -0.96
CA ARG A 130 4.97 11.19 0.25
C ARG A 130 5.53 10.61 1.56
N ILE A 131 5.84 9.33 1.62
CA ILE A 131 6.46 8.74 2.81
C ILE A 131 7.96 9.08 2.86
N HIS A 132 8.62 9.07 1.71
CA HIS A 132 10.01 9.51 1.58
C HIS A 132 10.17 10.96 2.04
N THR A 133 9.36 11.88 1.54
CA THR A 133 9.37 13.29 1.99
C THR A 133 9.23 13.42 3.51
N ALA A 134 8.36 12.62 4.13
CA ALA A 134 8.18 12.66 5.58
C ALA A 134 9.42 12.19 6.36
N ILE A 135 10.19 11.25 5.80
CA ILE A 135 11.44 10.78 6.39
C ILE A 135 12.53 11.84 6.21
N LEU A 136 12.65 12.46 5.03
CA LEU A 136 13.59 13.56 4.79
C LEU A 136 13.32 14.78 5.68
N GLU A 137 12.05 15.12 5.93
CA GLU A 137 11.69 16.16 6.88
C GLU A 137 12.14 15.81 8.31
N MET A 138 12.07 14.54 8.68
CA MET A 138 12.53 14.09 9.98
C MET A 138 14.07 14.15 10.07
N GLU A 139 14.81 13.72 9.02
CA GLU A 139 16.27 13.90 8.91
C GLU A 139 16.68 15.35 9.12
N LYS A 140 15.99 16.27 8.42
CA LYS A 140 16.27 17.71 8.54
C LYS A 140 16.00 18.24 9.95
N ASN A 141 14.89 17.81 10.58
CA ASN A 141 14.53 18.25 11.92
C ASN A 141 15.47 17.72 13.00
N GLU A 142 15.94 16.47 12.86
CA GLU A 142 16.84 15.81 13.79
C GLU A 142 18.34 16.11 13.47
N LYS A 143 18.62 16.75 12.33
CA LYS A 143 19.98 17.03 11.81
C LYS A 143 20.82 15.76 11.70
N VAL A 144 20.22 14.68 11.23
CA VAL A 144 20.85 13.36 11.05
C VAL A 144 20.64 12.88 9.63
N THR A 145 21.51 11.98 9.17
CA THR A 145 21.33 11.23 7.93
C THR A 145 20.94 9.80 8.25
N TYR A 146 19.86 9.31 7.67
CA TYR A 146 19.45 7.93 7.89
C TYR A 146 20.09 6.96 6.90
N TYR A 147 20.48 5.82 7.44
CA TYR A 147 20.97 4.65 6.72
C TYR A 147 20.02 3.47 6.97
N LEU A 148 20.04 2.46 6.09
CA LEU A 148 19.14 1.29 6.24
C LEU A 148 19.37 0.56 7.58
N THR A 149 20.56 0.60 8.14
CA THR A 149 20.89 0.01 9.44
C THR A 149 20.26 0.74 10.62
N GLY A 150 19.95 2.03 10.45
CA GLY A 150 19.35 2.88 11.48
C GLY A 150 17.84 2.73 11.63
N PHE A 151 17.18 1.91 10.82
CA PHE A 151 15.73 1.68 10.92
C PHE A 151 15.39 0.62 11.97
N ASP A 152 15.79 0.89 13.20
CA ASP A 152 15.48 0.10 14.38
C ASP A 152 14.11 0.43 15.00
N GLY A 153 13.75 -0.26 16.08
CA GLY A 153 12.50 -0.01 16.80
C GLY A 153 12.39 1.43 17.35
N ALA A 154 13.51 2.02 17.77
CA ALA A 154 13.56 3.40 18.26
C ALA A 154 13.24 4.41 17.14
N PHE A 155 13.81 4.21 15.94
CA PHE A 155 13.45 5.00 14.76
C PHE A 155 11.97 4.93 14.48
N PHE A 156 11.38 3.73 14.41
CA PHE A 156 9.96 3.58 14.08
C PHE A 156 9.06 4.27 15.11
N ASN A 157 9.42 4.18 16.40
CA ASN A 157 8.67 4.87 17.46
C ASN A 157 8.71 6.40 17.27
N ARG A 158 9.89 6.98 16.99
CA ARG A 158 10.04 8.42 16.70
C ARG A 158 9.28 8.81 15.44
N PHE A 159 9.39 8.03 14.37
CA PHE A 159 8.73 8.31 13.09
C PHE A 159 7.20 8.26 13.22
N ILE A 160 6.65 7.27 13.91
CA ILE A 160 5.22 7.18 14.20
C ILE A 160 4.75 8.38 15.02
N LYS A 161 5.51 8.77 16.07
CA LYS A 161 5.23 9.96 16.87
C LYS A 161 5.24 11.22 16.02
N HIS A 162 6.26 11.39 15.16
CA HIS A 162 6.35 12.51 14.22
C HIS A 162 5.12 12.61 13.31
N LEU A 163 4.71 11.50 12.71
CA LEU A 163 3.54 11.47 11.82
C LEU A 163 2.22 11.74 12.55
N ARG A 164 2.05 11.21 13.77
CA ARG A 164 0.82 11.43 14.57
C ARG A 164 0.72 12.85 15.12
N VAL A 165 1.79 13.36 15.70
CA VAL A 165 1.78 14.63 16.45
C VAL A 165 2.02 15.83 15.53
N LYS A 166 3.11 15.82 14.75
CA LYS A 166 3.45 16.97 13.90
C LYS A 166 2.65 17.04 12.61
N LYS A 167 2.20 15.90 12.09
CA LYS A 167 1.44 15.83 10.81
C LYS A 167 -0.03 15.51 11.01
N GLU A 168 -0.48 15.33 12.23
CA GLU A 168 -1.87 14.99 12.59
C GLU A 168 -2.46 13.85 11.74
N ILE A 169 -1.66 12.80 11.50
CA ILE A 169 -2.06 11.67 10.67
C ILE A 169 -2.78 10.61 11.50
N SER A 170 -4.05 10.34 11.17
CA SER A 170 -4.84 9.29 11.81
C SER A 170 -4.28 7.88 11.57
N ASP A 171 -4.58 6.94 12.47
CA ASP A 171 -4.05 5.57 12.43
C ASP A 171 -4.34 4.84 11.12
N ASN A 172 -5.52 5.02 10.50
CA ASN A 172 -5.82 4.41 9.22
C ASN A 172 -4.93 4.95 8.07
N THR A 173 -4.61 6.24 8.10
CA THR A 173 -3.69 6.85 7.14
C THR A 173 -2.26 6.44 7.43
N LEU A 174 -1.88 6.39 8.70
CA LEU A 174 -0.58 5.93 9.16
C LEU A 174 -0.32 4.48 8.76
N LYS A 175 -1.29 3.56 8.99
CA LYS A 175 -1.22 2.16 8.56
C LYS A 175 -0.92 2.04 7.07
N ARG A 176 -1.62 2.83 6.23
CA ARG A 176 -1.39 2.83 4.78
C ARG A 176 0.01 3.36 4.42
N LYS A 177 0.45 4.46 5.03
CA LYS A 177 1.79 5.03 4.81
C LYS A 177 2.87 4.03 5.22
N MET A 178 2.75 3.43 6.40
CA MET A 178 3.69 2.40 6.86
C MET A 178 3.71 1.18 5.94
N GLY A 179 2.58 0.80 5.31
CA GLY A 179 2.53 -0.26 4.30
C GLY A 179 3.43 0.04 3.10
N PHE A 180 3.45 1.27 2.59
CA PHE A 180 4.35 1.68 1.50
C PHE A 180 5.82 1.66 1.96
N PHE A 181 6.11 2.15 3.16
CA PHE A 181 7.47 2.10 3.69
C PHE A 181 7.97 0.66 3.88
N LYS A 182 7.14 -0.21 4.46
CA LYS A 182 7.46 -1.64 4.59
C LYS A 182 7.68 -2.32 3.23
N SER A 183 6.96 -1.91 2.19
CA SER A 183 7.16 -2.42 0.82
C SER A 183 8.55 -2.06 0.29
N PHE A 184 9.04 -0.85 0.54
CA PHE A 184 10.41 -0.44 0.23
C PHE A 184 11.43 -1.25 1.03
N LEU A 185 11.26 -1.37 2.36
CA LEU A 185 12.20 -2.12 3.22
C LEU A 185 12.26 -3.62 2.86
N ASN A 186 11.12 -4.22 2.50
CA ASN A 186 11.09 -5.59 1.98
C ASN A 186 11.86 -5.72 0.66
N TRP A 187 11.76 -4.71 -0.22
CA TRP A 187 12.56 -4.66 -1.43
C TRP A 187 14.05 -4.54 -1.12
N CYS A 188 14.47 -3.73 -0.16
CA CYS A 188 15.85 -3.64 0.29
C CYS A 188 16.38 -5.01 0.77
N ILE A 189 15.59 -5.74 1.55
CA ILE A 189 15.95 -7.08 2.00
C ILE A 189 16.05 -8.06 0.84
N LYS A 190 15.04 -8.06 -0.06
CA LYS A 190 15.02 -8.96 -1.21
C LYS A 190 16.23 -8.78 -2.13
N ASN A 191 16.71 -7.54 -2.26
CA ASN A 191 17.89 -7.22 -3.08
C ASN A 191 19.22 -7.31 -2.28
N GLY A 192 19.19 -7.68 -1.02
CA GLY A 192 20.37 -7.83 -0.20
C GLY A 192 20.97 -6.52 0.32
N TYR A 193 20.28 -5.39 0.20
CA TYR A 193 20.74 -4.09 0.68
C TYR A 193 20.60 -3.92 2.21
N SER A 194 19.80 -4.75 2.85
CA SER A 194 19.60 -4.73 4.30
C SER A 194 19.22 -6.11 4.82
N THR A 195 19.62 -6.42 6.06
CA THR A 195 19.16 -7.59 6.83
C THR A 195 18.26 -7.18 7.99
N ASN A 196 18.01 -5.88 8.14
CA ASN A 196 17.24 -5.31 9.25
C ASN A 196 15.75 -5.64 9.12
N LEU A 197 15.22 -6.41 10.07
CA LEU A 197 13.83 -6.87 10.11
C LEU A 197 12.95 -6.11 11.13
N ALA A 198 13.49 -5.12 11.85
CA ALA A 198 12.79 -4.41 12.92
C ALA A 198 11.43 -3.81 12.49
N PHE A 199 11.28 -3.46 11.20
CA PHE A 199 10.01 -2.96 10.68
C PHE A 199 8.88 -3.99 10.67
N LYS A 200 9.17 -5.28 10.74
CA LYS A 200 8.13 -6.34 10.75
C LYS A 200 7.31 -6.27 12.03
N ASP A 201 7.93 -5.93 13.16
CA ASP A 201 7.30 -5.86 14.47
C ASP A 201 6.45 -4.58 14.64
N VAL A 202 6.57 -3.64 13.72
CA VAL A 202 5.79 -2.39 13.74
C VAL A 202 4.35 -2.68 13.29
N ILE A 203 3.43 -2.80 14.22
CA ILE A 203 2.01 -3.06 13.93
C ILE A 203 1.20 -1.79 14.17
N ILE A 204 0.57 -1.26 13.13
CA ILE A 204 -0.40 -0.18 13.22
C ILE A 204 -1.79 -0.78 13.06
N LYS A 205 -2.57 -0.80 14.15
CA LYS A 205 -3.96 -1.28 14.11
C LYS A 205 -4.81 -0.25 13.35
N GLY A 206 -5.49 -0.69 12.29
CA GLY A 206 -6.54 0.11 11.66
C GLY A 206 -7.80 0.07 12.53
N ARG A 207 -8.61 1.12 12.44
CA ARG A 207 -9.92 1.20 13.07
C ARG A 207 -10.99 1.22 11.99
N GLU A 208 -12.14 0.65 12.30
CA GLU A 208 -13.29 0.80 11.42
C GLU A 208 -13.72 2.27 11.40
N THR A 209 -14.11 2.73 10.23
CA THR A 209 -14.63 4.08 10.03
C THR A 209 -16.09 3.96 9.65
N SER A 210 -16.94 4.80 10.25
CA SER A 210 -18.32 4.92 9.82
C SER A 210 -18.37 5.36 8.36
N HIS A 211 -19.18 4.68 7.59
CA HIS A 211 -19.39 4.98 6.19
C HIS A 211 -20.87 5.25 5.95
N VAL A 212 -21.18 6.26 5.16
CA VAL A 212 -22.55 6.64 4.83
C VAL A 212 -22.98 5.92 3.56
N SER A 213 -24.18 5.36 3.56
CA SER A 213 -25.00 4.98 2.41
C SER A 213 -26.31 5.72 2.46
N LEU A 214 -27.02 5.84 1.34
CA LEU A 214 -28.34 6.45 1.28
C LEU A 214 -29.42 5.37 1.47
N THR A 215 -30.60 5.79 1.94
CA THR A 215 -31.81 4.97 1.94
C THR A 215 -32.49 5.03 0.57
N THR A 216 -33.51 4.20 0.36
CA THR A 216 -34.32 4.24 -0.89
C THR A 216 -35.01 5.61 -1.03
N GLU A 217 -35.58 6.12 0.06
CA GLU A 217 -36.29 7.40 0.12
C GLU A 217 -35.35 8.57 -0.20
N GLU A 218 -34.11 8.52 0.29
CA GLU A 218 -33.10 9.54 -0.01
C GLU A 218 -32.65 9.51 -1.48
N VAL A 219 -32.52 8.32 -2.06
CA VAL A 219 -32.23 8.19 -3.48
C VAL A 219 -33.39 8.73 -4.33
N ASP A 220 -34.63 8.45 -3.93
CA ASP A 220 -35.83 8.96 -4.61
C ASP A 220 -35.98 10.48 -4.43
N THR A 221 -35.66 11.03 -3.26
CA THR A 221 -35.58 12.48 -3.00
C THR A 221 -34.57 13.14 -3.93
N LEU A 222 -33.36 12.59 -4.06
CA LEU A 222 -32.36 13.12 -5.00
C LEU A 222 -32.84 13.05 -6.45
N ALA A 223 -33.51 11.96 -6.85
CA ALA A 223 -34.00 11.78 -8.21
C ALA A 223 -35.08 12.82 -8.56
N GLY A 224 -35.95 13.16 -7.62
CA GLY A 224 -37.03 14.13 -7.78
C GLY A 224 -36.66 15.58 -7.55
N LEU A 225 -35.42 15.88 -7.10
CA LEU A 225 -35.01 17.22 -6.73
C LEU A 225 -34.95 18.16 -7.95
N GLU A 226 -35.66 19.28 -7.90
CA GLU A 226 -35.54 20.33 -8.90
C GLU A 226 -34.25 21.13 -8.74
N LEU A 227 -33.45 21.18 -9.78
CA LEU A 227 -32.12 21.80 -9.79
C LEU A 227 -31.91 22.52 -11.12
N ASP A 228 -30.99 23.50 -11.11
CA ASP A 228 -30.47 24.04 -12.36
C ASP A 228 -29.81 22.96 -13.22
N GLU A 229 -29.62 23.23 -14.50
CA GLU A 229 -29.07 22.27 -15.46
C GLU A 229 -27.70 21.74 -15.03
N ALA A 230 -26.84 22.61 -14.50
CA ALA A 230 -25.50 22.24 -14.10
C ALA A 230 -25.51 21.29 -12.88
N LEU A 231 -26.29 21.58 -11.86
CA LEU A 231 -26.41 20.72 -10.67
C LEU A 231 -27.17 19.44 -11.00
N SER A 232 -28.19 19.49 -11.87
CA SER A 232 -28.91 18.30 -12.37
C SER A 232 -27.96 17.29 -12.99
N TYR A 233 -26.95 17.73 -13.74
CA TYR A 233 -25.97 16.83 -14.32
C TYR A 233 -25.13 16.11 -13.24
N TYR A 234 -24.70 16.79 -12.17
CA TYR A 234 -23.96 16.15 -11.08
C TYR A 234 -24.81 15.17 -10.29
N ARG A 235 -26.09 15.51 -10.04
CA ARG A 235 -27.07 14.60 -9.44
C ARG A 235 -27.23 13.33 -10.27
N ASP A 236 -27.46 13.47 -11.56
CA ASP A 236 -27.67 12.37 -12.47
C ASP A 236 -26.45 11.46 -12.59
N LEU A 237 -25.24 12.03 -12.61
CA LEU A 237 -24.00 11.26 -12.51
C LEU A 237 -23.92 10.45 -11.22
N PHE A 238 -24.35 11.01 -10.08
CA PHE A 238 -24.36 10.30 -8.82
C PHE A 238 -25.37 9.13 -8.87
N LEU A 239 -26.56 9.36 -9.39
CA LEU A 239 -27.60 8.34 -9.55
C LEU A 239 -27.19 7.23 -10.54
N ILE A 240 -26.48 7.54 -11.63
CA ILE A 240 -25.86 6.53 -12.51
C ILE A 240 -24.91 5.64 -11.72
N GLY A 241 -24.09 6.23 -10.85
CA GLY A 241 -23.20 5.50 -9.95
C GLY A 241 -23.96 4.62 -8.96
N ASP A 242 -25.08 5.12 -8.42
CA ASP A 242 -25.97 4.38 -7.52
C ASP A 242 -26.66 3.22 -8.23
N TYR A 243 -27.34 3.48 -9.34
CA TYR A 243 -28.10 2.45 -10.06
C TYR A 243 -27.23 1.38 -10.74
N SER A 244 -25.95 1.64 -10.93
CA SER A 244 -24.98 0.70 -11.52
C SER A 244 -24.06 0.03 -10.51
N GLY A 245 -23.92 0.58 -9.31
CA GLY A 245 -22.96 0.12 -8.30
C GLY A 245 -21.49 0.28 -8.70
N GLN A 246 -21.17 1.04 -9.75
CA GLN A 246 -19.82 1.16 -10.26
C GLN A 246 -19.01 2.28 -9.56
N ARG A 247 -17.68 2.23 -9.70
CA ARG A 247 -16.82 3.33 -9.27
C ARG A 247 -16.96 4.50 -10.22
N TYR A 248 -16.77 5.72 -9.72
CA TYR A 248 -16.80 6.94 -10.53
C TYR A 248 -15.97 6.84 -11.81
N SER A 249 -14.75 6.36 -11.72
CA SER A 249 -13.84 6.15 -12.87
C SER A 249 -14.34 5.10 -13.87
N ASP A 250 -15.28 4.27 -13.50
CA ASP A 250 -15.78 3.19 -14.35
C ASP A 250 -17.09 3.59 -15.01
N TYR A 251 -18.10 4.11 -14.27
CA TYR A 251 -19.38 4.47 -14.87
C TYR A 251 -19.32 5.74 -15.75
N THR A 252 -18.37 6.66 -15.51
CA THR A 252 -18.17 7.81 -16.41
C THR A 252 -17.68 7.42 -17.81
N ARG A 253 -17.32 6.15 -18.01
CA ARG A 253 -16.94 5.58 -19.31
C ARG A 253 -18.04 4.79 -19.99
N PHE A 254 -19.25 4.75 -19.42
CA PHE A 254 -20.36 4.03 -20.03
C PHE A 254 -20.64 4.53 -21.44
N ASN A 255 -20.82 3.59 -22.36
CA ASN A 255 -21.05 3.87 -23.76
C ASN A 255 -21.82 2.69 -24.35
N LYS A 256 -22.61 2.94 -25.41
CA LYS A 256 -23.42 1.91 -26.09
C LYS A 256 -22.61 0.70 -26.54
N LYS A 257 -21.33 0.88 -26.88
CA LYS A 257 -20.45 -0.23 -27.28
C LYS A 257 -20.18 -1.28 -26.19
N PHE A 258 -20.49 -0.99 -24.94
CA PHE A 258 -20.35 -1.90 -23.82
C PHE A 258 -21.64 -2.67 -23.49
N ILE A 259 -22.68 -2.47 -24.29
CA ILE A 259 -23.96 -3.18 -24.11
C ILE A 259 -23.80 -4.60 -24.63
N ASP A 260 -24.17 -5.57 -23.79
CA ASP A 260 -24.31 -6.98 -24.13
C ASP A 260 -25.63 -7.47 -23.57
N GLY A 261 -26.58 -7.68 -24.46
CA GLY A 261 -27.98 -7.95 -24.11
C GLY A 261 -28.57 -6.85 -23.22
N ASN A 262 -29.01 -7.22 -22.03
CA ASN A 262 -29.58 -6.30 -21.05
C ASN A 262 -28.54 -5.80 -20.02
N ASN A 263 -27.24 -6.00 -20.29
CA ASN A 263 -26.17 -5.62 -19.38
C ASN A 263 -25.18 -4.64 -20.01
N ILE A 264 -24.55 -3.82 -19.19
CA ILE A 264 -23.30 -3.15 -19.53
C ILE A 264 -22.17 -4.04 -19.04
N VAL A 265 -21.28 -4.44 -19.94
CA VAL A 265 -20.10 -5.25 -19.61
C VAL A 265 -18.85 -4.40 -19.72
N ILE A 266 -18.21 -4.12 -18.59
CA ILE A 266 -17.00 -3.29 -18.56
C ILE A 266 -15.88 -3.95 -17.75
N ARG A 267 -14.65 -3.60 -18.13
CA ARG A 267 -13.47 -3.93 -17.33
C ARG A 267 -13.14 -2.77 -16.40
N ALA A 268 -13.16 -3.01 -15.10
CA ALA A 268 -12.87 -2.01 -14.08
C ALA A 268 -11.44 -1.47 -14.20
N THR A 269 -11.25 -0.16 -14.22
CA THR A 269 -9.97 0.53 -14.41
C THR A 269 -8.94 0.20 -13.33
N LYS A 270 -9.40 0.01 -12.08
CA LYS A 270 -8.51 -0.21 -10.93
C LYS A 270 -8.11 -1.66 -10.74
N THR A 271 -9.02 -2.60 -10.99
CA THR A 271 -8.86 -4.03 -10.65
C THR A 271 -8.77 -4.94 -11.86
N SER A 272 -8.98 -4.40 -13.06
CA SER A 272 -9.05 -5.15 -14.32
C SER A 272 -10.07 -6.29 -14.32
N GLN A 273 -11.08 -6.24 -13.44
CA GLN A 273 -12.16 -7.22 -13.35
C GLN A 273 -13.32 -6.82 -14.26
N PHE A 274 -13.97 -7.81 -14.83
CA PHE A 274 -15.23 -7.60 -15.51
C PHE A 274 -16.35 -7.34 -14.50
N SER A 275 -17.26 -6.44 -14.85
CA SER A 275 -18.51 -6.16 -14.16
C SER A 275 -19.64 -6.33 -15.16
N TYR A 276 -20.68 -7.05 -14.75
CA TYR A 276 -21.91 -7.29 -15.52
C TYR A 276 -23.04 -6.51 -14.89
N ILE A 277 -23.36 -5.38 -15.43
CA ILE A 277 -24.23 -4.37 -14.81
C ILE A 277 -25.61 -4.43 -15.49
N PRO A 278 -26.65 -4.90 -14.80
CA PRO A 278 -28.00 -4.91 -15.35
C PRO A 278 -28.47 -3.49 -15.66
N ILE A 279 -28.99 -3.27 -16.87
CA ILE A 279 -29.54 -1.98 -17.30
C ILE A 279 -31.00 -1.89 -16.86
N ASN A 280 -31.21 -1.48 -15.59
CA ASN A 280 -32.54 -1.23 -15.08
C ASN A 280 -33.14 0.04 -15.70
N LYS A 281 -34.50 0.20 -15.59
CA LYS A 281 -35.24 1.32 -16.21
C LYS A 281 -34.67 2.69 -15.80
N ARG A 282 -34.33 2.90 -14.52
CA ARG A 282 -33.78 4.18 -14.01
C ARG A 282 -32.41 4.50 -14.62
N LEU A 283 -31.53 3.50 -14.67
CA LEU A 283 -30.20 3.64 -15.26
C LEU A 283 -30.29 3.95 -16.76
N ARG A 284 -31.15 3.21 -17.48
CA ARG A 284 -31.35 3.42 -18.90
C ARG A 284 -31.86 4.84 -19.20
N GLY A 285 -32.87 5.31 -18.48
CA GLY A 285 -33.42 6.65 -18.69
C GLY A 285 -32.38 7.75 -18.52
N LEU A 286 -31.49 7.63 -17.51
CA LEU A 286 -30.40 8.59 -17.33
C LEU A 286 -29.31 8.50 -18.40
N LEU A 287 -28.95 7.29 -18.84
CA LEU A 287 -27.95 7.12 -19.89
C LEU A 287 -28.47 7.60 -21.25
N ASP A 288 -29.77 7.33 -21.57
CA ASP A 288 -30.40 7.81 -22.80
C ASP A 288 -30.54 9.33 -22.80
N LYS A 289 -30.86 9.96 -21.66
CA LYS A 289 -30.90 11.43 -21.49
C LYS A 289 -29.58 12.09 -21.91
N TYR A 290 -28.45 11.44 -21.68
CA TYR A 290 -27.12 11.94 -22.05
C TYR A 290 -26.56 11.22 -23.29
N GLU A 291 -27.36 10.55 -24.08
CA GLU A 291 -26.95 9.83 -25.30
C GLU A 291 -25.80 8.87 -25.08
N TRP A 292 -25.64 8.33 -23.84
CA TRP A 292 -24.54 7.47 -23.43
C TRP A 292 -23.16 8.17 -23.53
N CYS A 293 -23.16 9.51 -23.52
CA CYS A 293 -21.93 10.33 -23.59
C CYS A 293 -21.78 11.17 -22.33
N LEU A 294 -21.11 10.62 -21.32
CA LEU A 294 -20.95 11.28 -20.02
C LEU A 294 -19.68 12.15 -20.02
N LYS A 295 -19.81 13.42 -19.62
CA LYS A 295 -18.68 14.35 -19.51
C LYS A 295 -17.79 13.96 -18.33
N LEU A 296 -16.48 13.84 -18.56
CA LEU A 296 -15.50 13.56 -17.51
C LEU A 296 -15.28 14.80 -16.66
N ILE A 297 -15.49 14.69 -15.35
CA ILE A 297 -15.27 15.74 -14.36
C ILE A 297 -14.27 15.23 -13.33
N SER A 298 -13.44 16.11 -12.75
CA SER A 298 -12.56 15.70 -11.67
C SER A 298 -13.37 15.23 -10.46
N SER A 299 -12.95 14.16 -9.80
CA SER A 299 -13.66 13.62 -8.63
C SER A 299 -13.75 14.63 -7.48
N GLN A 300 -12.82 15.57 -7.38
CA GLN A 300 -12.87 16.65 -6.39
C GLN A 300 -14.04 17.58 -6.67
N LYS A 301 -14.15 18.10 -7.92
CA LYS A 301 -15.26 18.98 -8.32
C LYS A 301 -16.60 18.24 -8.17
N PHE A 302 -16.66 16.99 -8.59
CA PHE A 302 -17.86 16.15 -8.44
C PHE A 302 -18.29 16.05 -6.96
N ASN A 303 -17.36 15.71 -6.05
CA ASN A 303 -17.67 15.57 -4.62
C ASN A 303 -18.17 16.87 -3.99
N ILE A 304 -17.61 18.02 -4.38
CA ILE A 304 -18.09 19.33 -3.89
C ILE A 304 -19.55 19.56 -4.34
N GLN A 305 -19.87 19.31 -5.59
CA GLN A 305 -21.21 19.55 -6.12
C GLN A 305 -22.24 18.58 -5.54
N ILE A 306 -21.91 17.30 -5.40
CA ILE A 306 -22.83 16.35 -4.79
C ILE A 306 -23.11 16.65 -3.32
N GLN A 307 -22.11 17.14 -2.57
CA GLN A 307 -22.33 17.63 -1.21
C GLN A 307 -23.27 18.84 -1.17
N LYS A 308 -23.14 19.77 -2.11
CA LYS A 308 -24.06 20.91 -2.25
C LYS A 308 -25.48 20.42 -2.53
N ILE A 309 -25.66 19.49 -3.45
CA ILE A 309 -26.94 18.89 -3.81
C ILE A 309 -27.58 18.18 -2.60
N CYS A 310 -26.80 17.38 -1.88
CA CYS A 310 -27.30 16.66 -0.70
C CYS A 310 -27.67 17.64 0.45
N LYS A 311 -27.00 18.81 0.55
CA LYS A 311 -27.42 19.87 1.45
C LYS A 311 -28.74 20.49 1.03
N ILE A 312 -28.96 20.74 -0.27
CA ILE A 312 -30.23 21.23 -0.80
C ILE A 312 -31.36 20.21 -0.55
N ALA A 313 -31.03 18.91 -0.64
CA ALA A 313 -31.96 17.81 -0.34
C ALA A 313 -32.30 17.65 1.15
N GLY A 314 -31.69 18.45 2.03
CA GLY A 314 -31.98 18.43 3.47
C GLY A 314 -31.31 17.28 4.24
N PHE A 315 -30.19 16.72 3.76
CA PHE A 315 -29.47 15.65 4.46
C PHE A 315 -28.61 16.21 5.60
N ASP A 316 -29.24 16.91 6.55
CA ASP A 316 -28.58 17.69 7.60
C ASP A 316 -28.36 16.90 8.90
N GLU A 317 -28.81 15.65 8.98
CA GLU A 317 -28.61 14.79 10.15
C GLU A 317 -27.17 14.82 10.63
N THR A 318 -27.00 14.93 11.94
CA THR A 318 -25.67 14.91 12.55
C THR A 318 -25.11 13.50 12.63
N VAL A 319 -23.93 13.29 12.08
CA VAL A 319 -23.23 12.02 12.13
C VAL A 319 -21.90 12.19 12.85
N GLN A 320 -21.69 11.44 13.92
CA GLN A 320 -20.41 11.43 14.62
C GLN A 320 -19.36 10.65 13.80
N VAL A 321 -18.23 11.30 13.53
CA VAL A 321 -17.08 10.74 12.82
C VAL A 321 -15.88 10.66 13.74
N ASP A 322 -15.42 9.46 13.96
CA ASP A 322 -14.29 9.17 14.85
C ASP A 322 -12.97 9.06 14.08
N LYS A 323 -11.95 9.74 14.56
CA LYS A 323 -10.57 9.57 14.13
C LYS A 323 -9.71 9.14 15.31
N PHE A 324 -8.80 8.20 15.06
CA PHE A 324 -7.92 7.67 16.08
C PHE A 324 -6.46 8.03 15.79
N TYR A 325 -5.76 8.44 16.85
CA TYR A 325 -4.35 8.83 16.87
C TYR A 325 -3.66 8.06 18.02
N GLY A 326 -3.40 6.77 17.83
CA GLY A 326 -3.02 5.86 18.91
C GLY A 326 -4.18 5.62 19.86
N ASN A 327 -3.97 5.95 21.13
CA ASN A 327 -5.04 5.82 22.15
C ASN A 327 -5.99 7.03 22.20
N LYS A 328 -5.65 8.13 21.48
CA LYS A 328 -6.50 9.32 21.44
C LYS A 328 -7.59 9.14 20.39
N LYS A 329 -8.84 9.19 20.82
CA LYS A 329 -10.02 9.29 19.95
C LYS A 329 -10.41 10.77 19.82
N VAL A 330 -10.65 11.21 18.60
CA VAL A 330 -11.18 12.55 18.30
C VAL A 330 -12.47 12.35 17.53
N SER A 331 -13.58 12.70 18.15
CA SER A 331 -14.91 12.68 17.53
C SER A 331 -15.26 14.06 17.01
N LYS A 332 -15.86 14.10 15.81
CA LYS A 332 -16.41 15.34 15.23
C LYS A 332 -17.81 15.05 14.74
N ASP A 333 -18.74 15.89 15.12
CA ASP A 333 -20.07 15.90 14.59
C ASP A 333 -20.12 16.65 13.28
N LEU A 334 -20.55 15.97 12.22
CA LEU A 334 -20.61 16.53 10.88
C LEU A 334 -22.02 16.30 10.31
N PRO A 335 -22.59 17.26 9.58
CA PRO A 335 -23.84 17.03 8.87
C PRO A 335 -23.60 15.95 7.78
N ARG A 336 -24.57 15.07 7.63
CA ARG A 336 -24.50 13.88 6.78
C ARG A 336 -24.12 14.18 5.33
N TRP A 337 -24.62 15.30 4.77
CA TRP A 337 -24.26 15.72 3.44
C TRP A 337 -22.75 15.90 3.21
N LYS A 338 -21.97 16.30 4.23
CA LYS A 338 -20.50 16.41 4.16
C LYS A 338 -19.78 15.07 3.99
N LEU A 339 -20.43 13.99 4.35
CA LEU A 339 -19.87 12.64 4.27
C LEU A 339 -20.18 11.93 2.95
N ILE A 340 -21.09 12.52 2.13
CA ILE A 340 -21.48 11.97 0.84
C ILE A 340 -20.42 12.34 -0.20
N ALA A 341 -20.03 11.35 -0.99
CA ALA A 341 -19.04 11.47 -2.04
C ALA A 341 -19.34 10.47 -3.17
N SER A 342 -18.61 10.54 -4.26
CA SER A 342 -18.78 9.65 -5.41
C SER A 342 -18.82 8.15 -5.05
N HIS A 343 -18.09 7.75 -4.01
CA HIS A 343 -18.06 6.35 -3.57
C HIS A 343 -19.30 5.96 -2.73
N THR A 344 -20.03 6.94 -2.20
CA THR A 344 -21.29 6.71 -1.48
C THR A 344 -22.32 6.07 -2.41
N ALA A 345 -22.42 6.48 -3.68
CA ALA A 345 -23.30 5.89 -4.66
C ALA A 345 -23.12 4.36 -4.75
N ARG A 346 -21.89 3.91 -4.90
CA ARG A 346 -21.59 2.46 -4.93
C ARG A 346 -21.92 1.75 -3.61
N ARG A 347 -21.71 2.41 -2.47
CA ARG A 347 -22.10 1.85 -1.17
C ARG A 347 -23.61 1.70 -1.08
N THR A 348 -24.34 2.71 -1.47
CA THR A 348 -25.80 2.72 -1.51
C THR A 348 -26.32 1.54 -2.34
N PHE A 349 -25.83 1.35 -3.57
CA PHE A 349 -26.18 0.19 -4.39
C PHE A 349 -25.98 -1.14 -3.65
N ILE A 350 -24.81 -1.33 -3.03
CA ILE A 350 -24.48 -2.60 -2.35
C ILE A 350 -25.37 -2.79 -1.12
N THR A 351 -25.53 -1.73 -0.31
CA THR A 351 -26.37 -1.78 0.90
C THR A 351 -27.83 -2.06 0.55
N LEU A 352 -28.41 -1.32 -0.40
CA LEU A 352 -29.80 -1.53 -0.82
C LEU A 352 -30.01 -2.90 -1.49
N SER A 353 -29.02 -3.39 -2.24
CA SER A 353 -29.07 -4.76 -2.79
C SER A 353 -29.09 -5.81 -1.70
N ALA A 354 -28.31 -5.63 -0.63
CA ALA A 354 -28.30 -6.53 0.52
C ALA A 354 -29.62 -6.49 1.30
N GLN A 355 -30.18 -5.30 1.52
CA GLN A 355 -31.50 -5.10 2.14
C GLN A 355 -32.62 -5.76 1.36
N ARG A 356 -32.54 -5.73 0.02
CA ARG A 356 -33.49 -6.39 -0.90
C ARG A 356 -33.21 -7.88 -1.10
N ASN A 357 -32.33 -8.48 -0.30
CA ASN A 357 -31.94 -9.89 -0.36
C ASN A 357 -31.39 -10.36 -1.71
N VAL A 358 -30.78 -9.46 -2.49
CA VAL A 358 -30.07 -9.85 -3.72
C VAL A 358 -28.90 -10.75 -3.33
N PRO A 359 -28.74 -11.95 -3.93
CA PRO A 359 -27.63 -12.85 -3.61
C PRO A 359 -26.27 -12.14 -3.72
N ARG A 360 -25.44 -12.30 -2.69
CA ARG A 360 -24.13 -11.63 -2.62
C ARG A 360 -23.25 -11.92 -3.84
N SER A 361 -23.33 -13.12 -4.40
CA SER A 361 -22.60 -13.50 -5.61
C SER A 361 -23.00 -12.63 -6.83
N LEU A 362 -24.29 -12.31 -6.98
CA LEU A 362 -24.76 -11.43 -8.06
C LEU A 362 -24.33 -9.98 -7.83
N VAL A 363 -24.37 -9.47 -6.59
CA VAL A 363 -23.85 -8.15 -6.25
C VAL A 363 -22.34 -8.07 -6.55
N MET A 364 -21.59 -9.14 -6.26
CA MET A 364 -20.17 -9.23 -6.59
C MET A 364 -19.90 -9.19 -8.09
N GLN A 365 -20.68 -9.92 -8.89
CA GLN A 365 -20.59 -9.90 -10.37
C GLN A 365 -20.92 -8.51 -10.92
N ALA A 366 -22.00 -7.91 -10.47
CA ALA A 366 -22.41 -6.57 -10.92
C ALA A 366 -21.34 -5.52 -10.57
N THR A 367 -20.76 -5.60 -9.38
CA THR A 367 -19.80 -4.59 -8.89
C THR A 367 -18.33 -4.90 -9.20
N GLY A 368 -17.99 -6.11 -9.66
CA GLY A 368 -16.62 -6.56 -9.86
C GLY A 368 -15.82 -6.70 -8.55
N ILE A 369 -16.47 -7.00 -7.43
CA ILE A 369 -15.84 -7.31 -6.14
C ILE A 369 -15.53 -8.79 -6.10
N LYS A 370 -14.27 -9.16 -5.78
CA LYS A 370 -13.83 -10.56 -5.73
C LYS A 370 -13.93 -11.23 -4.36
N SER A 371 -13.90 -10.46 -3.29
CA SER A 371 -13.80 -10.97 -1.93
C SER A 371 -15.05 -10.65 -1.13
N TYR A 372 -15.66 -11.66 -0.51
CA TYR A 372 -16.75 -11.48 0.45
C TYR A 372 -16.40 -10.48 1.55
N LYS A 373 -15.21 -10.59 2.12
CA LYS A 373 -14.71 -9.65 3.13
C LYS A 373 -14.71 -8.19 2.62
N THR A 374 -14.41 -7.98 1.34
CA THR A 374 -14.47 -6.64 0.73
C THR A 374 -15.91 -6.20 0.57
N LEU A 375 -16.83 -7.08 0.19
CA LEU A 375 -18.26 -6.77 0.05
C LEU A 375 -18.86 -6.39 1.41
N GLU A 376 -18.54 -7.13 2.46
CA GLU A 376 -19.04 -6.88 3.83
C GLU A 376 -18.66 -5.50 4.36
N ASN A 377 -17.51 -4.93 3.96
CA ASN A 377 -17.16 -3.55 4.31
C ASN A 377 -18.12 -2.49 3.75
N TYR A 378 -18.96 -2.86 2.80
CA TYR A 378 -19.98 -1.98 2.21
C TYR A 378 -21.37 -2.20 2.79
N ILE A 379 -21.67 -3.42 3.26
CA ILE A 379 -22.97 -3.76 3.82
C ILE A 379 -23.06 -3.15 5.21
N ARG A 380 -23.94 -2.18 5.36
CA ARG A 380 -24.25 -1.61 6.68
C ARG A 380 -25.22 -2.53 7.40
N LEU A 381 -25.04 -2.65 8.72
CA LEU A 381 -26.00 -3.36 9.57
C LEU A 381 -27.37 -2.63 9.44
N ASP A 382 -28.36 -3.33 8.97
CA ASP A 382 -29.75 -2.88 8.99
C ASP A 382 -30.32 -3.21 10.35
N VAL A 383 -30.34 -2.22 11.25
CA VAL A 383 -30.77 -2.41 12.64
C VAL A 383 -32.25 -2.79 12.70
N ASP A 384 -33.07 -2.24 11.82
CA ASP A 384 -34.50 -2.54 11.78
C ASP A 384 -34.74 -3.99 11.35
N LYS A 385 -34.03 -4.42 10.30
CA LYS A 385 -34.07 -5.81 9.86
C LYS A 385 -33.48 -6.76 10.91
N LEU A 386 -32.39 -6.38 11.58
CA LEU A 386 -31.83 -7.16 12.68
C LEU A 386 -32.87 -7.32 13.79
N ASN A 387 -33.51 -6.24 14.22
CA ASN A 387 -34.53 -6.27 15.25
C ASN A 387 -35.69 -7.15 14.81
N LEU A 388 -36.19 -7.00 13.58
CA LEU A 388 -37.30 -7.81 13.06
C LEU A 388 -36.96 -9.31 13.05
N GLU A 389 -35.78 -9.70 12.58
CA GLU A 389 -35.37 -11.10 12.53
C GLU A 389 -35.07 -11.66 13.92
N MET A 390 -34.52 -10.84 14.84
CA MET A 390 -34.27 -11.24 16.21
C MET A 390 -35.58 -11.42 16.97
N PHE A 391 -36.55 -10.52 16.82
CA PHE A 391 -37.87 -10.68 17.44
C PHE A 391 -38.58 -11.94 16.94
N LYS A 392 -38.58 -12.19 15.61
CA LYS A 392 -39.13 -13.43 15.06
C LYS A 392 -38.47 -14.71 15.57
N ALA A 393 -37.18 -14.65 15.92
CA ALA A 393 -36.43 -15.80 16.38
C ALA A 393 -36.58 -16.06 17.88
N TRP A 394 -36.96 -15.04 18.69
CA TRP A 394 -36.99 -15.12 20.14
C TRP A 394 -38.37 -14.87 20.77
N ASP A 395 -39.34 -14.35 20.04
CA ASP A 395 -40.75 -14.23 20.37
C ASP A 395 -41.56 -15.41 19.78
#